data_ff4d2abcf6249ad909c0741e35e5ab88
#
_entry.id   ff4d2abcf6249ad909c0741e35e5ab88
#
_cell.length_a   1.000
_cell.length_b   1.000
_cell.length_c   1.000
_cell.angle_alpha   90.00
_cell.angle_beta   90.00
_cell.angle_gamma   90.00
#
_symmetry.space_group_name_H-M   'P 1'
#
loop_
_entity.id
_entity.type
_entity.pdbx_description
1 polymer ?
#
loop_
_entity_poly.entity_id
_entity_poly.type
_entity_poly.pdbx_seq_one_letter_code
_entity_poly.pdbx_strand_id
1 'polypeptide(L)'
;MALKPATADEKLALVRAVNHLEPAYKFAVDSTVVEVLPLAFYHGAPLVKVSRPLPGQTPLWYVRLENEIVPLDGSIANIHHLNAQAPLLLTPETVADYLKFRLWFAREGALEGVVASETPHGFQARARISLADGAYDAQLAVTLRGETTIISREKTGAGKPAPADFSL
;
A
#
# COMPACT_ATOMS: atom_id res chain seq x y z
N MET A 1 5.72 10.09 -5.20
CA MET A 1 4.42 10.82 -5.06
C MET A 1 4.05 10.87 -3.58
N ALA A 2 3.46 11.93 -3.06
CA ALA A 2 3.19 12.11 -1.63
C ALA A 2 1.69 12.19 -1.35
N LEU A 3 1.28 11.76 -0.15
CA LEU A 3 -0.06 11.96 0.40
C LEU A 3 -0.43 13.46 0.38
N LYS A 4 -1.67 13.74 0.06
CA LYS A 4 -2.24 15.10 0.07
C LYS A 4 -3.49 15.12 0.94
N PRO A 5 -3.78 16.23 1.64
CA PRO A 5 -5.03 16.37 2.35
C PRO A 5 -6.22 16.16 1.40
N ALA A 6 -7.21 15.39 1.85
CA ALA A 6 -8.47 15.25 1.13
C ALA A 6 -9.24 16.59 1.12
N THR A 7 -9.98 16.86 0.05
CA THR A 7 -10.93 17.99 0.03
C THR A 7 -12.03 17.79 1.08
N ALA A 8 -12.78 18.83 1.43
CA ALA A 8 -13.84 18.75 2.43
C ALA A 8 -14.90 17.69 2.08
N ASP A 9 -15.31 17.64 0.80
CA ASP A 9 -16.31 16.69 0.33
C ASP A 9 -15.78 15.25 0.31
N GLU A 10 -14.54 15.06 -0.16
CA GLU A 10 -13.87 13.75 -0.11
C GLU A 10 -13.69 13.26 1.32
N LYS A 11 -13.24 14.14 2.23
CA LYS A 11 -13.08 13.81 3.65
C LYS A 11 -14.40 13.35 4.27
N LEU A 12 -15.50 14.08 4.02
CA LEU A 12 -16.82 13.72 4.51
C LEU A 12 -17.25 12.35 4.01
N ALA A 13 -17.10 12.10 2.70
CA ALA A 13 -17.47 10.82 2.09
C ALA A 13 -16.63 9.66 2.63
N LEU A 14 -15.31 9.85 2.76
CA LEU A 14 -14.38 8.84 3.24
C LEU A 14 -14.60 8.51 4.72
N VAL A 15 -14.79 9.52 5.58
CA VAL A 15 -15.07 9.29 7.01
C VAL A 15 -16.39 8.52 7.19
N ARG A 16 -17.42 8.84 6.41
CA ARG A 16 -18.68 8.09 6.43
C ARG A 16 -18.50 6.64 6.00
N ALA A 17 -17.72 6.40 4.92
CA ALA A 17 -17.45 5.05 4.43
C ALA A 17 -16.68 4.22 5.46
N VAL A 18 -15.66 4.80 6.10
CA VAL A 18 -14.88 4.12 7.16
C VAL A 18 -15.75 3.83 8.38
N ASN A 19 -16.58 4.78 8.84
CA ASN A 19 -17.49 4.56 9.96
C ASN A 19 -18.57 3.51 9.66
N HIS A 20 -18.97 3.37 8.40
CA HIS A 20 -19.90 2.32 7.98
C HIS A 20 -19.22 0.95 8.01
N LEU A 21 -17.97 0.86 7.53
CA LEU A 21 -17.20 -0.38 7.53
C LEU A 21 -16.83 -0.81 8.96
N GLU A 22 -16.40 0.15 9.78
CA GLU A 22 -15.86 -0.09 11.13
C GLU A 22 -16.56 0.84 12.15
N PRO A 23 -17.80 0.57 12.52
CA PRO A 23 -18.62 1.47 13.37
C PRO A 23 -18.04 1.74 14.76
N ALA A 24 -17.16 0.86 15.24
CA ALA A 24 -16.49 1.00 16.54
C ALA A 24 -15.58 2.24 16.63
N TYR A 25 -15.00 2.69 15.52
CA TYR A 25 -14.09 3.84 15.51
C TYR A 25 -14.80 5.19 15.71
N LYS A 26 -16.02 5.35 15.20
CA LYS A 26 -16.84 6.58 15.33
C LYS A 26 -16.04 7.85 15.03
N PHE A 27 -15.37 7.90 13.88
CA PHE A 27 -14.62 9.09 13.49
C PHE A 27 -15.55 10.29 13.32
N ALA A 28 -15.20 11.41 13.96
CA ALA A 28 -15.85 12.70 13.73
C ALA A 28 -15.11 13.44 12.60
N VAL A 29 -15.82 13.96 11.63
CA VAL A 29 -15.24 14.63 10.45
C VAL A 29 -14.29 15.76 10.85
N ASP A 30 -14.69 16.60 11.79
CA ASP A 30 -13.94 17.79 12.19
C ASP A 30 -12.59 17.46 12.85
N SER A 31 -12.52 16.38 13.64
CA SER A 31 -11.34 15.97 14.39
C SER A 31 -10.52 14.87 13.71
N THR A 32 -10.88 14.48 12.51
CA THR A 32 -10.17 13.43 11.76
C THR A 32 -9.32 14.06 10.66
N VAL A 33 -8.09 13.61 10.51
CA VAL A 33 -7.23 13.95 9.38
C VAL A 33 -7.34 12.84 8.33
N VAL A 34 -7.64 13.23 7.09
CA VAL A 34 -7.71 12.32 5.95
C VAL A 34 -6.77 12.82 4.87
N GLU A 35 -5.86 11.94 4.48
CA GLU A 35 -4.91 12.16 3.40
C GLU A 35 -5.10 11.09 2.33
N VAL A 36 -4.90 11.46 1.07
CA VAL A 36 -5.12 10.58 -0.08
C VAL A 36 -3.93 10.59 -1.02
N LEU A 37 -3.70 9.43 -1.65
CA LEU A 37 -2.69 9.24 -2.69
C LEU A 37 -3.28 8.38 -3.81
N PRO A 38 -3.38 8.88 -5.06
CA PRO A 38 -3.87 8.07 -6.17
C PRO A 38 -2.87 6.95 -6.50
N LEU A 39 -3.36 5.72 -6.61
CA LEU A 39 -2.58 4.54 -6.95
C LEU A 39 -2.70 4.27 -8.46
N ALA A 40 -1.64 4.57 -9.21
CA ALA A 40 -1.64 4.41 -10.67
C ALA A 40 -1.91 2.97 -11.11
N PHE A 41 -1.38 1.99 -10.38
CA PHE A 41 -1.60 0.56 -10.63
C PHE A 41 -3.04 0.09 -10.33
N TYR A 42 -3.85 0.88 -9.65
CA TYR A 42 -5.30 0.68 -9.48
C TYR A 42 -6.11 1.77 -10.18
N HIS A 43 -5.64 2.23 -11.35
CA HIS A 43 -6.31 3.26 -12.17
C HIS A 43 -6.62 4.55 -11.42
N GLY A 44 -5.77 4.94 -10.49
CA GLY A 44 -5.94 6.16 -9.71
C GLY A 44 -6.87 6.01 -8.49
N ALA A 45 -7.30 4.80 -8.15
CA ALA A 45 -8.03 4.56 -6.90
C ALA A 45 -7.24 5.14 -5.71
N PRO A 46 -7.87 5.92 -4.82
CA PRO A 46 -7.14 6.56 -3.74
C PRO A 46 -6.77 5.58 -2.63
N LEU A 47 -5.48 5.55 -2.29
CA LEU A 47 -5.00 5.12 -0.99
C LEU A 47 -5.41 6.20 0.02
N VAL A 48 -6.06 5.81 1.10
CA VAL A 48 -6.62 6.68 2.12
C VAL A 48 -5.94 6.43 3.45
N LYS A 49 -5.37 7.47 4.03
CA LYS A 49 -4.84 7.46 5.39
C LYS A 49 -5.78 8.24 6.29
N VAL A 50 -6.27 7.59 7.33
CA VAL A 50 -7.19 8.18 8.32
C VAL A 50 -6.50 8.21 9.67
N SER A 51 -6.39 9.37 10.28
CA SER A 51 -5.77 9.54 11.58
C SER A 51 -6.53 10.52 12.46
N ARG A 52 -6.40 10.34 13.78
CA ARG A 52 -6.78 11.34 14.77
C ARG A 52 -5.52 12.08 15.21
N PRO A 53 -5.58 13.39 15.43
CA PRO A 53 -4.43 14.18 15.89
C PRO A 53 -4.18 13.96 17.39
N LEU A 54 -4.04 12.70 17.81
CA LEU A 54 -3.79 12.30 19.18
C LEU A 54 -2.44 11.58 19.26
N PRO A 55 -1.60 11.89 20.28
CA PRO A 55 -0.32 11.23 20.46
C PRO A 55 -0.46 9.70 20.58
N GLY A 56 0.42 8.94 19.93
CA GLY A 56 0.50 7.48 20.04
C GLY A 56 -0.57 6.70 19.27
N GLN A 57 -1.42 7.35 18.50
CA GLN A 57 -2.38 6.65 17.63
C GLN A 57 -1.76 6.31 16.29
N THR A 58 -1.88 5.04 15.92
CA THR A 58 -1.47 4.55 14.59
C THR A 58 -2.52 4.93 13.56
N PRO A 59 -2.15 5.47 12.39
CA PRO A 59 -3.09 5.74 11.32
C PRO A 59 -3.68 4.45 10.77
N LEU A 60 -4.91 4.53 10.30
CA LEU A 60 -5.57 3.46 9.57
C LEU A 60 -5.46 3.72 8.07
N TRP A 61 -5.34 2.64 7.31
CA TRP A 61 -5.12 2.70 5.88
C TRP A 61 -6.18 1.92 5.13
N TYR A 62 -6.64 2.48 4.02
CA TYR A 62 -7.67 1.90 3.16
C TYR A 62 -7.36 2.16 1.70
N VAL A 63 -7.95 1.39 0.81
CA VAL A 63 -8.10 1.73 -0.61
C VAL A 63 -9.58 1.93 -0.90
N ARG A 64 -9.94 3.08 -1.48
CA ARG A 64 -11.30 3.37 -1.89
C ARG A 64 -11.50 2.94 -3.34
N LEU A 65 -12.34 1.95 -3.56
CA LEU A 65 -12.88 1.56 -4.86
C LEU A 65 -14.23 2.26 -5.10
N GLU A 66 -14.77 2.12 -6.30
CA GLU A 66 -16.04 2.77 -6.66
C GLU A 66 -17.18 2.41 -5.68
N ASN A 67 -17.32 1.13 -5.35
CA ASN A 67 -18.43 0.62 -4.56
C ASN A 67 -18.05 0.16 -3.14
N GLU A 68 -16.78 0.17 -2.79
CA GLU A 68 -16.33 -0.30 -1.47
C GLU A 68 -15.08 0.45 -0.99
N ILE A 69 -14.82 0.32 0.31
CA ILE A 69 -13.56 0.72 0.92
C ILE A 69 -12.92 -0.51 1.57
N VAL A 70 -11.66 -0.80 1.22
CA VAL A 70 -10.96 -2.01 1.63
C VAL A 70 -9.90 -1.66 2.65
N PRO A 71 -9.91 -2.26 3.87
CA PRO A 71 -8.90 -1.98 4.88
C PRO A 71 -7.56 -2.61 4.52
N LEU A 72 -6.48 -1.92 4.89
CA LEU A 72 -5.10 -2.40 4.76
C LEU A 72 -4.54 -2.67 6.17
N ASP A 73 -4.94 -3.78 6.74
CA ASP A 73 -4.67 -4.18 8.14
C ASP A 73 -3.45 -5.09 8.32
N GLY A 74 -2.71 -5.33 7.24
CA GLY A 74 -1.59 -6.27 7.17
C GLY A 74 -1.98 -7.64 6.61
N SER A 75 -3.25 -7.86 6.30
CA SER A 75 -3.73 -9.09 5.68
C SER A 75 -3.45 -9.10 4.17
N ILE A 76 -2.72 -10.10 3.71
CA ILE A 76 -2.51 -10.32 2.26
C ILE A 76 -3.84 -10.61 1.54
N ALA A 77 -4.84 -11.15 2.24
CA ALA A 77 -6.16 -11.43 1.67
C ALA A 77 -6.84 -10.15 1.17
N ASN A 78 -6.69 -9.02 1.87
CA ASN A 78 -7.23 -7.74 1.44
C ASN A 78 -6.56 -7.22 0.17
N ILE A 79 -5.27 -7.46 0.00
CA ILE A 79 -4.55 -7.11 -1.24
C ILE A 79 -5.01 -8.01 -2.40
N HIS A 80 -5.19 -9.31 -2.16
CA HIS A 80 -5.75 -10.22 -3.17
C HIS A 80 -7.17 -9.83 -3.56
N HIS A 81 -7.99 -9.41 -2.58
CA HIS A 81 -9.34 -8.89 -2.83
C HIS A 81 -9.28 -7.64 -3.71
N LEU A 82 -8.43 -6.66 -3.39
CA LEU A 82 -8.21 -5.47 -4.22
C LEU A 82 -7.82 -5.83 -5.65
N ASN A 83 -6.85 -6.73 -5.83
CA ASN A 83 -6.41 -7.16 -7.15
C ASN A 83 -7.51 -7.86 -7.96
N ALA A 84 -8.48 -8.48 -7.29
CA ALA A 84 -9.63 -9.14 -7.93
C ALA A 84 -10.75 -8.16 -8.27
N GLN A 85 -10.96 -7.11 -7.45
CA GLN A 85 -12.05 -6.14 -7.62
C GLN A 85 -11.64 -4.91 -8.45
N ALA A 86 -10.39 -4.48 -8.35
CA ALA A 86 -9.86 -3.39 -9.15
C ALA A 86 -9.08 -3.96 -10.35
N PRO A 87 -9.26 -3.42 -11.58
CA PRO A 87 -8.40 -3.78 -12.70
C PRO A 87 -6.96 -3.38 -12.37
N LEU A 88 -6.10 -4.37 -12.12
CA LEU A 88 -4.69 -4.13 -11.82
C LEU A 88 -3.93 -3.79 -13.10
N LEU A 89 -3.31 -2.61 -13.14
CA LEU A 89 -2.50 -2.14 -14.26
C LEU A 89 -1.02 -2.21 -13.91
N LEU A 90 -0.38 -3.32 -14.22
CA LEU A 90 1.08 -3.46 -14.09
C LEU A 90 1.75 -3.18 -15.43
N THR A 91 2.55 -2.14 -15.43
CA THR A 91 3.42 -1.70 -16.53
C THR A 91 4.83 -1.50 -15.99
N PRO A 92 5.87 -1.30 -16.83
CA PRO A 92 7.20 -0.95 -16.35
C PRO A 92 7.22 0.26 -15.40
N GLU A 93 6.29 1.21 -15.59
CA GLU A 93 6.19 2.43 -14.78
C GLU A 93 5.48 2.21 -13.44
N THR A 94 4.54 1.27 -13.36
CA THR A 94 3.68 1.09 -12.18
C THR A 94 4.08 -0.09 -11.29
N VAL A 95 4.83 -1.05 -11.82
CA VAL A 95 5.17 -2.29 -11.11
C VAL A 95 6.03 -2.03 -9.86
N ALA A 96 6.94 -1.08 -9.91
CA ALA A 96 7.78 -0.74 -8.77
C ALA A 96 6.94 -0.21 -7.60
N ASP A 97 5.99 0.67 -7.89
CA ASP A 97 5.09 1.25 -6.90
C ASP A 97 4.11 0.21 -6.35
N TYR A 98 3.61 -0.68 -7.20
CA TYR A 98 2.80 -1.82 -6.76
C TYR A 98 3.56 -2.74 -5.80
N LEU A 99 4.81 -3.10 -6.11
CA LEU A 99 5.62 -3.95 -5.24
C LEU A 99 5.91 -3.29 -3.89
N LYS A 100 6.21 -1.98 -3.85
CA LYS A 100 6.34 -1.23 -2.60
C LYS A 100 5.04 -1.27 -1.78
N PHE A 101 3.91 -0.97 -2.42
CA PHE A 101 2.59 -1.02 -1.80
C PHE A 101 2.30 -2.40 -1.23
N ARG A 102 2.46 -3.43 -2.05
CA ARG A 102 2.12 -4.81 -1.66
C ARG A 102 2.95 -5.29 -0.47
N LEU A 103 4.28 -5.12 -0.51
CA LEU A 103 5.13 -5.60 0.60
C LEU A 103 4.92 -4.79 1.88
N TRP A 104 4.76 -3.48 1.75
CA TRP A 104 4.50 -2.62 2.90
C TRP A 104 3.20 -2.99 3.63
N PHE A 105 2.09 -3.04 2.89
CA PHE A 105 0.77 -3.31 3.49
C PHE A 105 0.53 -4.77 3.85
N ALA A 106 1.29 -5.71 3.28
CA ALA A 106 1.32 -7.09 3.75
C ALA A 106 2.29 -7.32 4.93
N ARG A 107 2.99 -6.27 5.39
CA ARG A 107 4.02 -6.34 6.44
C ARG A 107 5.18 -7.29 6.09
N GLU A 108 5.47 -7.42 4.82
CA GLU A 108 6.56 -8.25 4.30
C GLU A 108 7.87 -7.47 4.09
N GLY A 109 7.90 -6.19 4.44
CA GLY A 109 9.06 -5.32 4.43
C GLY A 109 8.88 -4.04 3.62
N ALA A 110 9.86 -3.16 3.72
CA ALA A 110 9.94 -1.94 2.92
C ALA A 110 10.93 -2.13 1.76
N LEU A 111 10.51 -1.78 0.54
CA LEU A 111 11.32 -1.88 -0.66
C LEU A 111 12.00 -0.56 -0.99
N GLU A 112 13.28 -0.64 -1.36
CA GLU A 112 14.07 0.45 -1.89
C GLU A 112 14.76 0.03 -3.18
N GLY A 113 15.00 0.98 -4.08
CA GLY A 113 15.80 0.77 -5.28
C GLY A 113 15.24 -0.29 -6.23
N VAL A 114 13.91 -0.32 -6.41
CA VAL A 114 13.25 -1.32 -7.27
C VAL A 114 13.60 -1.08 -8.72
N VAL A 115 14.18 -2.10 -9.35
CA VAL A 115 14.44 -2.14 -10.80
C VAL A 115 13.72 -3.36 -11.34
N ALA A 116 12.75 -3.13 -12.22
CA ALA A 116 11.92 -4.16 -12.79
C ALA A 116 12.12 -4.29 -14.31
N SER A 117 11.96 -5.50 -14.82
CA SER A 117 11.97 -5.83 -16.25
C SER A 117 10.78 -6.73 -16.59
N GLU A 118 10.23 -6.56 -17.79
CA GLU A 118 9.15 -7.39 -18.28
C GLU A 118 9.62 -8.81 -18.56
N THR A 119 8.72 -9.76 -18.37
CA THR A 119 8.86 -11.16 -18.73
C THR A 119 7.56 -11.60 -19.45
N PRO A 120 7.54 -12.77 -20.12
CA PRO A 120 6.33 -13.25 -20.79
C PRO A 120 5.09 -13.41 -19.87
N HIS A 121 5.29 -13.50 -18.56
CA HIS A 121 4.23 -13.78 -17.58
C HIS A 121 4.02 -12.69 -16.53
N GLY A 122 4.69 -11.53 -16.69
CA GLY A 122 4.64 -10.43 -15.75
C GLY A 122 5.94 -9.67 -15.67
N PHE A 123 6.52 -9.55 -14.47
CA PHE A 123 7.78 -8.82 -14.25
C PHE A 123 8.71 -9.58 -13.32
N GLN A 124 10.01 -9.40 -13.53
CA GLN A 124 11.03 -9.66 -12.52
C GLN A 124 11.57 -8.35 -11.99
N ALA A 125 11.83 -8.29 -10.69
CA ALA A 125 12.36 -7.11 -10.04
C ALA A 125 13.53 -7.46 -9.15
N ARG A 126 14.50 -6.53 -9.05
CA ARG A 126 15.54 -6.52 -8.02
C ARG A 126 15.27 -5.34 -7.12
N ALA A 127 15.38 -5.56 -5.82
CA ALA A 127 15.14 -4.52 -4.83
C ALA A 127 15.88 -4.85 -3.54
N ARG A 128 16.10 -3.83 -2.72
CA ARG A 128 16.50 -4.00 -1.33
C ARG A 128 15.26 -4.08 -0.45
N ILE A 129 15.14 -5.14 0.34
CA ILE A 129 14.08 -5.31 1.33
C ILE A 129 14.64 -5.01 2.71
N SER A 130 14.04 -4.07 3.42
CA SER A 130 14.35 -3.81 4.83
C SER A 130 13.32 -4.48 5.71
N LEU A 131 13.80 -5.36 6.60
CA LEU A 131 13.04 -6.08 7.62
C LEU A 131 13.59 -5.73 9.00
N ALA A 132 12.86 -6.11 10.06
CA ALA A 132 13.32 -5.88 11.44
C ALA A 132 14.66 -6.58 11.76
N ASP A 133 14.91 -7.75 11.15
CA ASP A 133 16.08 -8.60 11.38
C ASP A 133 17.25 -8.34 10.40
N GLY A 134 17.06 -7.48 9.40
CA GLY A 134 18.12 -7.19 8.45
C GLY A 134 17.67 -6.49 7.17
N ALA A 135 18.65 -6.10 6.38
CA ALA A 135 18.46 -5.67 5.01
C ALA A 135 18.91 -6.77 4.04
N TYR A 136 18.17 -6.96 2.98
CA TYR A 136 18.34 -8.04 2.02
C TYR A 136 18.31 -7.50 0.59
N ASP A 137 19.23 -7.94 -0.25
CA ASP A 137 19.07 -7.83 -1.70
C ASP A 137 18.20 -9.00 -2.17
N ALA A 138 17.11 -8.69 -2.85
CA ALA A 138 16.10 -9.66 -3.24
C ALA A 138 15.80 -9.62 -4.74
N GLN A 139 15.47 -10.80 -5.26
CA GLN A 139 14.86 -10.96 -6.57
C GLN A 139 13.40 -11.36 -6.36
N LEU A 140 12.51 -10.65 -7.04
CA LEU A 140 11.07 -10.88 -6.97
C LEU A 140 10.53 -11.19 -8.35
N ALA A 141 9.48 -12.00 -8.41
CA ALA A 141 8.62 -12.13 -9.57
C ALA A 141 7.22 -11.63 -9.21
N VAL A 142 6.57 -10.96 -10.15
CA VAL A 142 5.18 -10.56 -10.02
C VAL A 142 4.43 -10.89 -11.30
N THR A 143 3.30 -11.58 -11.17
CA THR A 143 2.41 -11.87 -12.29
C THR A 143 1.57 -10.63 -12.65
N LEU A 144 0.96 -10.62 -13.83
CA LEU A 144 0.02 -9.56 -14.23
C LEU A 144 -1.22 -9.47 -13.32
N ARG A 145 -1.47 -10.49 -12.50
CA ARG A 145 -2.52 -10.50 -11.46
C ARG A 145 -2.04 -10.00 -10.10
N GLY A 146 -0.76 -9.59 -9.99
CA GLY A 146 -0.20 -9.07 -8.75
C GLY A 146 0.29 -10.14 -7.76
N GLU A 147 0.27 -11.42 -8.15
CA GLU A 147 0.89 -12.48 -7.33
C GLU A 147 2.39 -12.25 -7.29
N THR A 148 2.93 -12.10 -6.10
CA THR A 148 4.34 -11.75 -5.89
C THR A 148 5.05 -12.88 -5.15
N THR A 149 6.20 -13.27 -5.67
CA THR A 149 7.08 -14.30 -5.10
C THR A 149 8.47 -13.75 -4.93
N ILE A 150 9.06 -13.96 -3.75
CA ILE A 150 10.49 -13.73 -3.53
C ILE A 150 11.25 -14.95 -4.06
N ILE A 151 11.98 -14.77 -5.17
CA ILE A 151 12.74 -15.85 -5.82
C ILE A 151 13.99 -16.17 -5.00
N SER A 152 14.71 -15.12 -4.58
CA SER A 152 15.91 -15.22 -3.77
C SER A 152 16.09 -13.98 -2.91
N ARG A 153 16.77 -14.13 -1.79
CA ARG A 153 17.21 -13.01 -0.95
C ARG A 153 18.54 -13.32 -0.30
N GLU A 154 19.41 -12.33 -0.24
CA GLU A 154 20.73 -12.39 0.40
C GLU A 154 20.85 -11.26 1.42
N LYS A 155 21.23 -11.60 2.65
CA LYS A 155 21.38 -10.62 3.71
C LYS A 155 22.61 -9.74 3.46
N THR A 156 22.41 -8.43 3.39
CA THR A 156 23.46 -7.46 3.05
C THR A 156 23.80 -6.51 4.19
N GLY A 157 23.02 -6.51 5.28
CA GLY A 157 23.31 -5.60 6.39
C GLY A 157 22.30 -5.65 7.53
N ALA A 158 22.45 -4.70 8.46
CA ALA A 158 21.47 -4.48 9.53
C ALA A 158 20.16 -3.96 8.94
N GLY A 159 19.03 -4.38 9.53
CA GLY A 159 17.72 -3.85 9.20
C GLY A 159 17.60 -2.39 9.62
N LYS A 160 16.82 -1.65 8.88
CA LYS A 160 16.29 -0.36 9.32
C LYS A 160 14.84 -0.54 9.72
N PRO A 161 14.35 0.16 10.75
CA PRO A 161 12.91 0.17 11.02
C PRO A 161 12.19 0.64 9.76
N ALA A 162 11.05 0.02 9.47
CA ALA A 162 10.20 0.48 8.38
C ALA A 162 9.89 1.98 8.59
N PRO A 163 9.85 2.79 7.51
CA PRO A 163 9.45 4.18 7.62
C PRO A 163 8.11 4.30 8.37
N ALA A 164 7.93 5.38 9.13
CA ALA A 164 6.70 5.59 9.90
C ALA A 164 5.47 5.77 9.00
N ASP A 165 5.68 6.26 7.76
CA ASP A 165 4.64 6.50 6.77
C ASP A 165 5.00 5.86 5.43
N PHE A 166 3.95 5.40 4.73
CA PHE A 166 4.07 4.91 3.37
C PHE A 166 4.25 6.05 2.36
N SER A 167 5.16 5.86 1.41
CA SER A 167 5.37 6.76 0.27
C SER A 167 5.73 5.98 -1.00
N LEU A 168 5.29 6.48 -2.15
CA LEU A 168 5.64 5.99 -3.48
C LEU A 168 6.72 6.84 -4.15
#